data_8a46f5e226d7b4b1301064e1e68b5379
#
_entry.id   8a46f5e226d7b4b1301064e1e68b5379
#
_cell.length_a   1.000
_cell.length_b   1.000
_cell.length_c   1.000
_cell.angle_alpha   90.00
_cell.angle_beta   90.00
_cell.angle_gamma   90.00
#
_symmetry.space_group_name_H-M   'P 1'
#
loop_
_entity.id
_entity.type
_entity.pdbx_description
1 polymer ?
#
loop_
_entity_poly.entity_id
_entity_poly.type
_entity_poly.pdbx_seq_one_letter_code
_entity_poly.pdbx_strand_id
1 'polypeptide(L)'
;MTALDPMEVADMTAYGTQLAPAPDADAYWQRALSVGTSAQPPVLQPYPSAVRNVDVYDLTFAGYDDHPIRGWVLSPRGGASAHGELPAHGELPADRRLPCVVEYIGYGGGRGMPHDWLYWSACGFVHVVMDTRGQGSSWRRGDTPDRGAAGSPQVPGFLTAGLPNADDLYYRRLFVDAVRAVDAARSIPHVDPEAVTVTGVSQGGALALAVAALRHDIFATMPDVPFLCDIRRAARIAALKPFTELAEWLAVHRAEADDALAALDYVDVALLAPKASAPAYFSVAMRDEICPPSTVYAAFNRYGGMEKEIVAYPWNNHEGGQSFHQVRQAEWLTDRLARARRALPA
;
A
#
# COMPACT_ATOMS: atom_id res chain seq x y z
N MET A 1 9.22 -26.87 -13.59
CA MET A 1 9.41 -25.56 -14.20
C MET A 1 8.14 -24.78 -13.90
N THR A 2 8.21 -23.79 -13.03
CA THR A 2 7.13 -22.87 -12.77
C THR A 2 6.87 -22.05 -14.03
N ALA A 3 5.61 -21.90 -14.40
CA ALA A 3 5.24 -21.19 -15.61
C ALA A 3 5.47 -19.69 -15.39
N LEU A 4 6.40 -19.11 -16.13
CA LEU A 4 6.47 -17.66 -16.29
C LEU A 4 5.18 -17.15 -16.91
N ASP A 5 4.88 -15.87 -16.72
CA ASP A 5 3.74 -15.23 -17.40
C ASP A 5 3.77 -15.57 -18.90
N PRO A 6 2.71 -16.15 -19.46
CA PRO A 6 2.70 -16.59 -20.85
C PRO A 6 2.67 -15.47 -21.88
N MET A 7 2.53 -14.22 -21.45
CA MET A 7 2.47 -13.05 -22.34
C MET A 7 3.88 -12.58 -22.70
N GLU A 8 4.11 -12.29 -23.98
CA GLU A 8 5.36 -11.70 -24.44
C GLU A 8 5.54 -10.26 -23.89
N VAL A 9 6.77 -9.87 -23.62
CA VAL A 9 7.09 -8.55 -23.02
C VAL A 9 6.51 -7.39 -23.83
N ALA A 10 6.56 -7.48 -25.16
CA ALA A 10 6.02 -6.43 -26.05
C ALA A 10 4.50 -6.28 -25.87
N ASP A 11 3.78 -7.37 -25.65
CA ASP A 11 2.33 -7.35 -25.47
C ASP A 11 1.95 -6.81 -24.08
N MET A 12 2.76 -7.06 -23.04
CA MET A 12 2.52 -6.55 -21.69
C MET A 12 2.53 -5.02 -21.65
N THR A 13 3.37 -4.36 -22.43
CA THR A 13 3.47 -2.89 -22.45
C THR A 13 2.18 -2.22 -22.91
N ALA A 14 1.36 -2.93 -23.68
CA ALA A 14 0.05 -2.46 -24.18
C ALA A 14 -1.13 -3.16 -23.46
N TYR A 15 -0.86 -4.14 -22.59
CA TYR A 15 -1.91 -4.94 -21.99
C TYR A 15 -2.71 -4.14 -20.97
N GLY A 16 -4.02 -4.20 -21.08
CA GLY A 16 -4.98 -3.75 -20.07
C GLY A 16 -6.09 -4.78 -19.93
N THR A 17 -6.57 -5.02 -18.72
CA THR A 17 -7.72 -5.91 -18.53
C THR A 17 -8.92 -5.39 -19.28
N GLN A 18 -9.68 -6.29 -19.92
CA GLN A 18 -10.93 -5.98 -20.63
C GLN A 18 -12.13 -5.84 -19.68
N LEU A 19 -11.94 -6.14 -18.40
CA LEU A 19 -12.99 -6.02 -17.39
C LEU A 19 -13.33 -4.54 -17.14
N ALA A 20 -14.62 -4.27 -16.98
CA ALA A 20 -15.11 -3.00 -16.50
C ALA A 20 -15.31 -3.06 -14.96
N PRO A 21 -15.13 -1.96 -14.24
CA PRO A 21 -15.55 -1.88 -12.84
C PRO A 21 -17.04 -2.21 -12.69
N ALA A 22 -17.43 -2.75 -11.54
CA ALA A 22 -18.84 -2.96 -11.23
C ALA A 22 -19.62 -1.64 -11.39
N PRO A 23 -20.86 -1.64 -11.93
CA PRO A 23 -21.62 -0.41 -12.19
C PRO A 23 -21.84 0.46 -10.96
N ASP A 24 -21.90 -0.14 -9.77
CA ASP A 24 -22.09 0.54 -8.48
C ASP A 24 -20.80 0.69 -7.66
N ALA A 25 -19.62 0.47 -8.26
CA ALA A 25 -18.34 0.51 -7.55
C ALA A 25 -18.11 1.82 -6.78
N ASP A 26 -18.55 2.96 -7.32
CA ASP A 26 -18.45 4.25 -6.64
C ASP A 26 -19.30 4.30 -5.39
N ALA A 27 -20.56 3.88 -5.49
CA ALA A 27 -21.47 3.84 -4.36
C ALA A 27 -21.01 2.82 -3.30
N TYR A 28 -20.46 1.67 -3.73
CA TYR A 28 -19.89 0.67 -2.85
C TYR A 28 -18.74 1.27 -2.00
N TRP A 29 -17.79 1.94 -2.63
CA TRP A 29 -16.65 2.54 -1.91
C TRP A 29 -17.07 3.73 -1.06
N GLN A 30 -18.03 4.56 -1.51
CA GLN A 30 -18.58 5.63 -0.67
C GLN A 30 -19.23 5.06 0.61
N ARG A 31 -20.02 3.99 0.49
CA ARG A 31 -20.59 3.31 1.66
C ARG A 31 -19.49 2.74 2.56
N ALA A 32 -18.48 2.06 1.99
CA ALA A 32 -17.39 1.48 2.76
C ALA A 32 -16.61 2.54 3.56
N LEU A 33 -16.28 3.66 2.93
CA LEU A 33 -15.54 4.77 3.56
C LEU A 33 -16.37 5.50 4.63
N SER A 34 -17.68 5.43 4.58
CA SER A 34 -18.56 6.05 5.58
C SER A 34 -18.80 5.21 6.85
N VAL A 35 -18.35 3.97 6.88
CA VAL A 35 -18.53 3.09 8.05
C VAL A 35 -17.54 3.46 9.16
N GLY A 36 -18.05 3.87 10.33
CA GLY A 36 -17.21 4.24 11.48
C GLY A 36 -16.38 5.49 11.18
N THR A 37 -16.96 6.67 11.34
CA THR A 37 -16.27 7.94 11.10
C THR A 37 -15.99 8.66 12.42
N SER A 38 -15.37 7.95 13.36
CA SER A 38 -14.95 8.55 14.63
C SER A 38 -13.99 9.71 14.39
N ALA A 39 -14.35 10.88 14.90
CA ALA A 39 -13.49 12.07 14.87
C ALA A 39 -12.37 12.01 15.92
N GLN A 40 -12.10 10.85 16.51
CA GLN A 40 -11.02 10.72 17.50
C GLN A 40 -9.66 10.87 16.81
N PRO A 41 -8.81 11.77 17.30
CA PRO A 41 -7.47 11.91 16.77
C PRO A 41 -6.66 10.62 17.01
N PRO A 42 -5.69 10.32 16.15
CA PRO A 42 -4.79 9.19 16.37
C PRO A 42 -3.99 9.40 17.67
N VAL A 43 -3.73 8.29 18.34
CA VAL A 43 -2.93 8.26 19.57
C VAL A 43 -1.48 7.93 19.21
N LEU A 44 -0.57 8.78 19.62
CA LEU A 44 0.88 8.60 19.49
C LEU A 44 1.48 8.39 20.88
N GLN A 45 2.01 7.20 21.13
CA GLN A 45 2.71 6.88 22.38
C GLN A 45 4.21 6.77 22.11
N PRO A 46 5.08 7.55 22.79
CA PRO A 46 6.53 7.40 22.66
C PRO A 46 6.95 5.95 22.90
N TYR A 47 7.74 5.41 21.98
CA TYR A 47 8.24 4.03 22.07
C TYR A 47 9.76 4.05 22.37
N PRO A 48 10.23 3.40 23.44
CA PRO A 48 11.66 3.32 23.75
C PRO A 48 12.42 2.62 22.61
N SER A 49 13.40 3.31 22.04
CA SER A 49 14.21 2.79 20.93
C SER A 49 15.70 3.04 21.17
N ALA A 50 16.52 2.06 20.77
CA ALA A 50 17.99 2.22 20.75
C ALA A 50 18.47 3.10 19.57
N VAL A 51 17.60 3.37 18.60
CA VAL A 51 17.91 4.25 17.45
C VAL A 51 17.99 5.69 17.95
N ARG A 52 19.09 6.38 17.64
CA ARG A 52 19.40 7.69 18.21
C ARG A 52 18.99 8.87 17.36
N ASN A 53 18.88 8.69 16.06
CA ASN A 53 18.57 9.73 15.07
C ASN A 53 17.10 9.77 14.64
N VAL A 54 16.25 8.96 15.27
CA VAL A 54 14.82 8.84 14.96
C VAL A 54 14.02 8.79 16.26
N ASP A 55 12.95 9.55 16.35
CA ASP A 55 11.91 9.40 17.36
C ASP A 55 10.89 8.38 16.89
N VAL A 56 10.56 7.44 17.76
CA VAL A 56 9.64 6.34 17.47
C VAL A 56 8.40 6.46 18.33
N TYR A 57 7.23 6.31 17.69
CA TYR A 57 5.95 6.29 18.38
C TYR A 57 5.14 5.05 17.97
N ASP A 58 4.48 4.47 18.95
CA ASP A 58 3.40 3.50 18.72
C ASP A 58 2.14 4.28 18.35
N LEU A 59 1.68 4.09 17.12
CA LEU A 59 0.49 4.73 16.56
C LEU A 59 -0.73 3.85 16.75
N THR A 60 -1.86 4.45 17.14
CA THR A 60 -3.18 3.82 17.06
C THR A 60 -4.16 4.81 16.45
N PHE A 61 -4.89 4.40 15.42
CA PHE A 61 -5.92 5.20 14.75
C PHE A 61 -7.18 4.36 14.45
N ALA A 62 -8.30 5.03 14.22
CA ALA A 62 -9.56 4.39 13.89
C ALA A 62 -9.58 3.95 12.41
N GLY A 63 -9.59 2.65 12.15
CA GLY A 63 -9.81 2.04 10.83
C GLY A 63 -11.29 1.79 10.54
N TYR A 64 -11.57 0.88 9.59
CA TYR A 64 -12.94 0.49 9.24
C TYR A 64 -13.76 0.14 10.48
N ASP A 65 -14.97 0.69 10.56
CA ASP A 65 -15.88 0.54 11.69
C ASP A 65 -15.22 0.92 13.05
N ASP A 66 -14.44 1.99 13.04
CA ASP A 66 -13.68 2.53 14.18
C ASP A 66 -12.78 1.50 14.88
N HIS A 67 -12.45 0.40 14.19
CA HIS A 67 -11.54 -0.60 14.72
C HIS A 67 -10.14 0.00 14.93
N PRO A 68 -9.51 -0.18 16.11
CA PRO A 68 -8.19 0.37 16.36
C PRO A 68 -7.13 -0.34 15.50
N ILE A 69 -6.50 0.39 14.60
CA ILE A 69 -5.38 -0.06 13.79
C ILE A 69 -4.09 0.45 14.42
N ARG A 70 -3.14 -0.47 14.59
CA ARG A 70 -1.80 -0.15 15.09
C ARG A 70 -0.89 0.29 13.96
N GLY A 71 0.19 0.99 14.32
CA GLY A 71 1.21 1.39 13.37
C GLY A 71 2.47 1.86 14.08
N TRP A 72 3.48 2.21 13.30
CA TRP A 72 4.66 2.93 13.77
C TRP A 72 4.71 4.31 13.14
N VAL A 73 5.19 5.29 13.89
CA VAL A 73 5.65 6.57 13.35
C VAL A 73 7.13 6.71 13.70
N LEU A 74 7.95 6.89 12.68
CA LEU A 74 9.37 7.13 12.79
C LEU A 74 9.65 8.54 12.26
N SER A 75 10.00 9.46 13.17
CA SER A 75 10.25 10.86 12.84
C SER A 75 11.76 11.17 12.95
N PRO A 76 12.39 11.73 11.91
CA PRO A 76 13.80 12.12 11.98
C PRO A 76 14.04 13.14 13.10
N ARG A 77 15.04 12.91 13.94
CA ARG A 77 15.49 13.90 14.93
C ARG A 77 16.30 14.99 14.26
N GLY A 78 16.09 16.23 14.66
CA GLY A 78 16.91 17.35 14.24
C GLY A 78 16.69 17.82 12.80
N GLY A 79 15.68 17.31 12.11
CA GLY A 79 15.24 17.82 10.81
C GLY A 79 16.34 17.92 9.77
N ALA A 80 16.96 16.78 9.41
CA ALA A 80 17.83 16.72 8.25
C ALA A 80 17.04 17.24 7.03
N SER A 81 17.46 18.41 6.54
CA SER A 81 17.02 18.91 5.25
C SER A 81 17.51 17.93 4.19
N ALA A 82 16.68 17.60 3.20
CA ALA A 82 17.09 16.87 2.00
C ALA A 82 18.24 17.57 1.22
N HIS A 83 18.76 18.67 1.72
CA HIS A 83 19.85 19.47 1.17
C HIS A 83 20.85 19.89 2.26
N GLY A 84 21.66 18.93 2.73
CA GLY A 84 22.95 19.15 3.40
C GLY A 84 22.96 20.13 4.56
N GLU A 85 23.37 19.66 5.66
CA GLU A 85 23.70 20.11 7.01
C GLU A 85 22.70 19.54 8.01
N LEU A 86 23.16 18.49 8.69
CA LEU A 86 22.51 17.97 9.89
C LEU A 86 22.67 19.01 11.00
N PRO A 87 21.60 19.59 11.53
CA PRO A 87 21.74 20.36 12.76
C PRO A 87 22.20 19.42 13.86
N ALA A 88 23.22 19.83 14.59
CA ALA A 88 23.66 19.13 15.79
C ALA A 88 22.46 19.00 16.74
N HIS A 89 22.12 17.77 17.10
CA HIS A 89 21.20 17.37 18.18
C HIS A 89 20.22 18.49 18.66
N GLY A 90 19.04 18.56 18.08
CA GLY A 90 18.02 19.53 18.50
C GLY A 90 16.62 19.06 18.10
N GLU A 91 15.63 19.45 18.86
CA GLU A 91 14.23 19.29 18.51
C GLU A 91 13.93 20.02 17.19
N LEU A 92 13.06 19.46 16.35
CA LEU A 92 12.56 20.14 15.16
C LEU A 92 11.95 21.49 15.59
N PRO A 93 12.25 22.61 14.88
CA PRO A 93 11.52 23.84 15.09
C PRO A 93 10.01 23.56 15.01
N ALA A 94 9.22 24.12 15.90
CA ALA A 94 7.80 23.83 16.04
C ALA A 94 6.99 24.15 14.78
N ASP A 95 7.52 24.99 13.89
CA ASP A 95 6.94 25.43 12.62
C ASP A 95 7.40 24.58 11.42
N ARG A 96 8.39 23.68 11.61
CA ARG A 96 8.95 22.88 10.53
C ARG A 96 8.12 21.62 10.29
N ARG A 97 7.56 21.53 9.09
CA ARG A 97 6.85 20.34 8.60
C ARG A 97 7.74 19.52 7.65
N LEU A 98 7.65 18.21 7.77
CA LEU A 98 8.40 17.24 6.97
C LEU A 98 7.44 16.50 6.03
N PRO A 99 7.91 16.15 4.81
CA PRO A 99 7.16 15.23 3.95
C PRO A 99 7.03 13.87 4.65
N CYS A 100 5.95 13.17 4.33
CA CYS A 100 5.61 11.90 4.96
C CYS A 100 5.49 10.79 3.91
N VAL A 101 5.98 9.60 4.27
CA VAL A 101 5.73 8.35 3.54
C VAL A 101 4.89 7.44 4.41
N VAL A 102 3.71 7.04 3.93
CA VAL A 102 2.87 6.01 4.53
C VAL A 102 3.15 4.71 3.81
N GLU A 103 3.68 3.71 4.52
CA GLU A 103 4.04 2.41 3.98
C GLU A 103 3.07 1.33 4.44
N TYR A 104 2.60 0.53 3.47
CA TYR A 104 1.73 -0.60 3.67
C TYR A 104 2.48 -1.91 3.49
N ILE A 105 2.05 -2.95 4.22
CA ILE A 105 2.80 -4.18 4.41
C ILE A 105 2.32 -5.27 3.44
N GLY A 106 3.24 -6.11 2.98
CA GLY A 106 2.97 -7.26 2.14
C GLY A 106 2.16 -8.36 2.83
N TYR A 107 1.57 -9.25 2.05
CA TYR A 107 0.66 -10.32 2.48
C TYR A 107 1.28 -11.21 3.56
N GLY A 108 0.51 -11.45 4.62
CA GLY A 108 0.91 -12.28 5.75
C GLY A 108 1.87 -11.62 6.75
N GLY A 109 2.36 -10.41 6.44
CA GLY A 109 3.22 -9.64 7.33
C GLY A 109 2.47 -8.70 8.25
N GLY A 110 3.13 -8.26 9.31
CA GLY A 110 2.69 -7.25 10.24
C GLY A 110 3.76 -6.19 10.48
N ARG A 111 3.46 -5.20 11.31
CA ARG A 111 4.34 -4.04 11.54
C ARG A 111 5.71 -4.36 12.16
N GLY A 112 5.91 -5.57 12.73
CA GLY A 112 7.18 -5.98 13.33
C GLY A 112 7.71 -5.01 14.37
N MET A 113 9.01 -4.78 14.34
CA MET A 113 9.69 -3.83 15.22
C MET A 113 9.97 -2.51 14.46
N PRO A 114 9.98 -1.36 15.13
CA PRO A 114 10.17 -0.07 14.46
C PRO A 114 11.51 0.02 13.71
N HIS A 115 12.56 -0.62 14.19
CA HIS A 115 13.87 -0.60 13.51
C HIS A 115 13.91 -1.41 12.19
N ASP A 116 12.87 -2.15 11.88
CA ASP A 116 12.71 -2.76 10.54
C ASP A 116 12.39 -1.72 9.44
N TRP A 117 12.06 -0.48 9.83
CA TRP A 117 11.46 0.54 8.97
C TRP A 117 12.24 1.86 8.92
N LEU A 118 13.58 1.82 9.08
CA LEU A 118 14.38 3.04 9.21
C LEU A 118 14.65 3.80 7.90
N TYR A 119 14.42 3.16 6.76
CA TYR A 119 14.86 3.70 5.47
C TYR A 119 14.31 5.10 5.18
N TRP A 120 13.00 5.29 5.18
CA TRP A 120 12.39 6.58 4.85
C TRP A 120 12.72 7.66 5.88
N SER A 121 12.77 7.31 7.16
CA SER A 121 13.17 8.27 8.19
C SER A 121 14.66 8.65 8.08
N ALA A 122 15.52 7.73 7.66
CA ALA A 122 16.92 8.04 7.35
C ALA A 122 17.07 8.95 6.12
N CYS A 123 16.13 8.89 5.17
CA CYS A 123 16.04 9.80 4.02
C CYS A 123 15.42 11.17 4.36
N GLY A 124 15.01 11.41 5.61
CA GLY A 124 14.47 12.69 6.05
C GLY A 124 12.94 12.83 5.97
N PHE A 125 12.21 11.74 5.78
CA PHE A 125 10.75 11.70 5.78
C PHE A 125 10.20 11.27 7.14
N VAL A 126 9.04 11.79 7.54
CA VAL A 126 8.24 11.08 8.56
C VAL A 126 7.76 9.78 7.93
N HIS A 127 8.06 8.66 8.58
CA HIS A 127 7.65 7.35 8.08
C HIS A 127 6.53 6.81 8.95
N VAL A 128 5.36 6.60 8.35
CA VAL A 128 4.20 5.97 8.98
C VAL A 128 4.05 4.58 8.41
N VAL A 129 4.11 3.56 9.25
CA VAL A 129 3.90 2.15 8.85
C VAL A 129 2.58 1.68 9.41
N MET A 130 1.63 1.33 8.55
CA MET A 130 0.35 0.78 8.97
C MET A 130 0.47 -0.72 9.19
N ASP A 131 0.10 -1.20 10.39
CA ASP A 131 -0.06 -2.62 10.63
C ASP A 131 -1.28 -3.17 9.90
N THR A 132 -1.21 -4.42 9.45
CA THR A 132 -2.27 -5.04 8.66
C THR A 132 -3.21 -5.84 9.55
N ARG A 133 -4.49 -5.42 9.64
CA ARG A 133 -5.49 -6.11 10.47
C ARG A 133 -5.49 -7.62 10.24
N GLY A 134 -5.50 -8.40 11.31
CA GLY A 134 -5.57 -9.86 11.28
C GLY A 134 -4.35 -10.59 10.71
N GLN A 135 -3.38 -9.88 10.13
CA GLN A 135 -2.16 -10.48 9.57
C GLN A 135 -0.98 -10.43 10.55
N GLY A 136 0.16 -10.99 10.15
CA GLY A 136 1.39 -10.98 10.94
C GLY A 136 1.78 -12.33 11.50
N SER A 137 1.44 -13.44 10.81
CA SER A 137 1.82 -14.79 11.21
C SER A 137 2.83 -15.46 10.27
N SER A 138 3.17 -14.83 9.15
CA SER A 138 4.01 -15.51 8.13
C SER A 138 5.48 -15.14 8.23
N TRP A 139 5.84 -13.86 8.14
CA TRP A 139 7.26 -13.44 8.06
C TRP A 139 7.61 -12.25 8.96
N ARG A 140 6.60 -11.54 9.49
CA ARG A 140 6.78 -10.44 10.44
C ARG A 140 5.53 -10.32 11.31
N ARG A 141 5.72 -10.12 12.62
CA ARG A 141 4.62 -10.07 13.58
C ARG A 141 3.72 -8.86 13.38
N GLY A 142 2.39 -9.07 13.46
CA GLY A 142 1.36 -8.02 13.55
C GLY A 142 0.79 -7.89 14.97
N ASP A 143 0.22 -6.73 15.25
CA ASP A 143 -0.36 -6.39 16.55
C ASP A 143 -1.81 -5.86 16.42
N THR A 144 -2.38 -5.88 15.22
CA THR A 144 -3.77 -5.48 14.95
C THR A 144 -4.64 -6.72 14.70
N PRO A 145 -5.50 -7.13 15.64
CA PRO A 145 -6.46 -8.20 15.40
C PRO A 145 -7.56 -7.78 14.41
N ASP A 146 -8.18 -8.71 13.69
CA ASP A 146 -9.43 -8.44 12.98
C ASP A 146 -10.63 -8.78 13.85
N ARG A 147 -11.71 -7.96 13.80
CA ARG A 147 -12.92 -8.19 14.61
C ARG A 147 -13.62 -9.49 14.21
N GLY A 148 -14.13 -10.21 15.21
CA GLY A 148 -14.81 -11.48 15.01
C GLY A 148 -13.88 -12.67 14.82
N ALA A 149 -12.58 -12.46 14.73
CA ALA A 149 -11.58 -13.52 14.74
C ALA A 149 -11.26 -13.96 16.18
N ALA A 150 -11.23 -15.25 16.40
CA ALA A 150 -10.83 -15.84 17.69
C ALA A 150 -9.31 -15.75 17.86
N GLY A 151 -8.80 -14.54 17.97
CA GLY A 151 -7.38 -14.27 18.15
C GLY A 151 -6.70 -13.68 16.90
N SER A 152 -5.49 -13.25 17.09
CA SER A 152 -4.60 -12.65 16.10
C SER A 152 -3.15 -12.98 16.47
N PRO A 153 -2.26 -13.13 15.52
CA PRO A 153 -2.45 -13.04 14.08
C PRO A 153 -3.08 -14.30 13.49
N GLN A 154 -3.78 -14.15 12.37
CA GLN A 154 -4.36 -15.26 11.63
C GLN A 154 -3.41 -15.75 10.54
N VAL A 155 -3.59 -17.02 10.15
CA VAL A 155 -2.88 -17.60 9.01
C VAL A 155 -3.43 -17.08 7.68
N PRO A 156 -2.63 -17.10 6.58
CA PRO A 156 -3.07 -16.73 5.24
C PRO A 156 -4.38 -17.42 4.81
N GLY A 157 -5.11 -16.76 3.91
CA GLY A 157 -6.46 -17.07 3.45
C GLY A 157 -7.27 -15.78 3.26
N PHE A 158 -6.60 -14.62 3.37
CA PHE A 158 -7.24 -13.31 3.36
C PHE A 158 -7.83 -12.93 2.00
N LEU A 159 -7.30 -13.48 0.89
CA LEU A 159 -7.84 -13.22 -0.45
C LEU A 159 -9.25 -13.78 -0.62
N THR A 160 -9.55 -14.87 0.04
CA THR A 160 -10.86 -15.55 -0.04
C THR A 160 -11.79 -15.22 1.11
N ALA A 161 -11.30 -14.49 2.12
CA ALA A 161 -12.08 -14.16 3.32
C ALA A 161 -13.22 -13.18 2.97
N GLY A 162 -14.46 -13.63 3.18
CA GLY A 162 -15.69 -12.90 2.89
C GLY A 162 -16.37 -13.30 1.59
N LEU A 163 -15.75 -14.14 0.75
CA LEU A 163 -16.37 -14.63 -0.48
C LEU A 163 -17.62 -15.48 -0.18
N PRO A 164 -18.66 -15.44 -1.04
CA PRO A 164 -18.74 -14.65 -2.28
C PRO A 164 -19.34 -13.25 -2.12
N ASN A 165 -19.51 -12.75 -0.90
CA ASN A 165 -20.19 -11.48 -0.63
C ASN A 165 -19.19 -10.30 -0.65
N ALA A 166 -19.39 -9.34 -1.55
CA ALA A 166 -18.54 -8.17 -1.68
C ALA A 166 -18.49 -7.30 -0.40
N ASP A 167 -19.61 -7.21 0.34
CA ASP A 167 -19.67 -6.41 1.57
C ASP A 167 -18.88 -7.02 2.74
N ASP A 168 -18.64 -8.34 2.71
CA ASP A 168 -17.91 -9.08 3.74
C ASP A 168 -16.42 -9.23 3.44
N LEU A 169 -15.96 -8.81 2.27
CA LEU A 169 -14.57 -8.97 1.84
C LEU A 169 -13.59 -8.38 2.87
N TYR A 170 -12.56 -9.15 3.19
CA TYR A 170 -11.45 -8.70 4.02
C TYR A 170 -10.79 -7.43 3.45
N TYR A 171 -10.53 -7.40 2.15
CA TYR A 171 -9.89 -6.26 1.48
C TYR A 171 -10.75 -5.00 1.45
N ARG A 172 -12.08 -5.10 1.52
CA ARG A 172 -12.95 -3.93 1.71
C ARG A 172 -12.59 -3.17 2.98
N ARG A 173 -12.41 -3.89 4.08
CA ARG A 173 -12.02 -3.31 5.38
C ARG A 173 -10.59 -2.77 5.34
N LEU A 174 -9.67 -3.55 4.78
CA LEU A 174 -8.26 -3.20 4.74
C LEU A 174 -7.99 -1.96 3.86
N PHE A 175 -8.71 -1.77 2.75
CA PHE A 175 -8.57 -0.58 1.92
C PHE A 175 -9.06 0.68 2.65
N VAL A 176 -10.13 0.58 3.44
CA VAL A 176 -10.58 1.71 4.29
C VAL A 176 -9.54 2.03 5.36
N ASP A 177 -8.92 1.02 5.98
CA ASP A 177 -7.82 1.25 6.94
C ASP A 177 -6.67 2.02 6.27
N ALA A 178 -6.29 1.60 5.06
CA ALA A 178 -5.21 2.24 4.32
C ALA A 178 -5.53 3.71 3.97
N VAL A 179 -6.77 4.00 3.57
CA VAL A 179 -7.23 5.38 3.35
C VAL A 179 -7.13 6.20 4.63
N ARG A 180 -7.55 5.66 5.76
CA ARG A 180 -7.53 6.34 7.07
C ARG A 180 -6.13 6.49 7.67
N ALA A 181 -5.20 5.63 7.30
CA ALA A 181 -3.79 5.79 7.66
C ALA A 181 -3.20 7.11 7.11
N VAL A 182 -3.67 7.56 5.94
CA VAL A 182 -3.29 8.87 5.39
C VAL A 182 -3.85 10.02 6.23
N ASP A 183 -5.11 9.92 6.70
CA ASP A 183 -5.71 10.93 7.60
C ASP A 183 -4.95 10.97 8.93
N ALA A 184 -4.61 9.80 9.48
CA ALA A 184 -3.80 9.70 10.69
C ALA A 184 -2.41 10.33 10.49
N ALA A 185 -1.73 10.07 9.37
CA ALA A 185 -0.44 10.67 9.04
C ALA A 185 -0.52 12.21 8.96
N ARG A 186 -1.55 12.75 8.30
CA ARG A 186 -1.77 14.19 8.17
C ARG A 186 -2.02 14.91 9.48
N SER A 187 -2.57 14.22 10.46
CA SER A 187 -2.85 14.79 11.77
C SER A 187 -1.62 14.87 12.68
N ILE A 188 -0.48 14.27 12.29
CA ILE A 188 0.77 14.35 13.05
C ILE A 188 1.35 15.76 12.93
N PRO A 189 1.64 16.46 14.05
CA PRO A 189 1.95 17.90 14.04
C PRO A 189 3.09 18.34 13.12
N HIS A 190 4.10 17.48 12.90
CA HIS A 190 5.25 17.82 12.02
C HIS A 190 5.15 17.24 10.63
N VAL A 191 4.04 16.65 10.26
CA VAL A 191 3.82 16.19 8.89
C VAL A 191 3.33 17.37 8.05
N ASP A 192 3.92 17.53 6.86
CA ASP A 192 3.37 18.39 5.83
C ASP A 192 2.17 17.66 5.18
N PRO A 193 0.94 18.12 5.42
CA PRO A 193 -0.25 17.43 4.93
C PRO A 193 -0.37 17.42 3.41
N GLU A 194 0.30 18.34 2.71
CA GLU A 194 0.33 18.41 1.24
C GLU A 194 1.42 17.51 0.63
N ALA A 195 2.32 16.96 1.46
CA ALA A 195 3.45 16.15 1.02
C ALA A 195 3.39 14.71 1.57
N VAL A 196 2.19 14.11 1.58
CA VAL A 196 1.98 12.71 2.01
C VAL A 196 1.99 11.80 0.79
N THR A 197 2.96 10.89 0.76
CA THR A 197 3.14 9.86 -0.28
C THR A 197 2.79 8.49 0.29
N VAL A 198 2.21 7.62 -0.54
CA VAL A 198 1.90 6.25 -0.16
C VAL A 198 2.76 5.25 -0.93
N THR A 199 3.21 4.19 -0.26
CA THR A 199 4.08 3.17 -0.85
C THR A 199 3.81 1.79 -0.25
N GLY A 200 4.36 0.77 -0.87
CA GLY A 200 4.39 -0.58 -0.34
C GLY A 200 4.70 -1.62 -1.41
N VAL A 201 5.08 -2.80 -0.95
CA VAL A 201 5.46 -3.94 -1.79
C VAL A 201 4.31 -4.95 -1.83
N SER A 202 4.01 -5.53 -2.98
CA SER A 202 3.02 -6.60 -3.13
C SER A 202 1.62 -6.16 -2.65
N GLN A 203 1.06 -6.77 -1.62
CA GLN A 203 -0.17 -6.29 -0.97
C GLN A 203 -0.07 -4.80 -0.59
N GLY A 204 1.08 -4.37 -0.07
CA GLY A 204 1.32 -2.96 0.23
C GLY A 204 1.23 -2.08 -1.01
N GLY A 205 1.72 -2.55 -2.15
CA GLY A 205 1.58 -1.86 -3.44
C GLY A 205 0.13 -1.77 -3.92
N ALA A 206 -0.66 -2.83 -3.70
CA ALA A 206 -2.09 -2.82 -3.96
C ALA A 206 -2.83 -1.80 -3.07
N LEU A 207 -2.48 -1.73 -1.78
CA LEU A 207 -3.03 -0.73 -0.86
C LEU A 207 -2.67 0.69 -1.28
N ALA A 208 -1.43 0.93 -1.71
CA ALA A 208 -1.01 2.23 -2.23
C ALA A 208 -1.81 2.65 -3.49
N LEU A 209 -2.08 1.72 -4.40
CA LEU A 209 -2.93 1.95 -5.57
C LEU A 209 -4.40 2.18 -5.20
N ALA A 210 -4.94 1.40 -4.26
CA ALA A 210 -6.31 1.58 -3.78
C ALA A 210 -6.49 2.96 -3.14
N VAL A 211 -5.53 3.39 -2.32
CA VAL A 211 -5.53 4.73 -1.72
C VAL A 211 -5.47 5.80 -2.80
N ALA A 212 -4.57 5.68 -3.79
CA ALA A 212 -4.46 6.63 -4.89
C ALA A 212 -5.76 6.75 -5.72
N ALA A 213 -6.53 5.64 -5.83
CA ALA A 213 -7.81 5.62 -6.54
C ALA A 213 -8.99 6.14 -5.71
N LEU A 214 -8.94 5.97 -4.38
CA LEU A 214 -10.03 6.36 -3.47
C LEU A 214 -9.82 7.75 -2.84
N ARG A 215 -8.63 8.35 -3.03
CA ARG A 215 -8.26 9.70 -2.58
C ARG A 215 -7.61 10.48 -3.72
N HIS A 216 -7.85 11.79 -3.78
CA HIS A 216 -7.27 12.66 -4.80
C HIS A 216 -6.30 13.70 -4.21
N ASP A 217 -5.96 13.55 -2.94
CA ASP A 217 -5.20 14.51 -2.14
C ASP A 217 -3.85 13.99 -1.66
N ILE A 218 -3.37 12.83 -2.15
CA ILE A 218 -2.01 12.35 -1.89
C ILE A 218 -1.01 13.00 -2.86
N PHE A 219 0.21 13.21 -2.37
CA PHE A 219 1.29 13.82 -3.16
C PHE A 219 1.80 12.91 -4.27
N ALA A 220 1.98 11.63 -3.96
CA ALA A 220 2.43 10.61 -4.91
C ALA A 220 2.08 9.20 -4.42
N THR A 221 2.15 8.21 -5.33
CA THR A 221 2.06 6.78 -5.00
C THR A 221 3.23 6.00 -5.60
N MET A 222 3.79 5.07 -4.84
CA MET A 222 4.92 4.25 -5.28
C MET A 222 4.63 2.75 -5.03
N PRO A 223 3.77 2.14 -5.88
CA PRO A 223 3.45 0.71 -5.76
C PRO A 223 4.59 -0.14 -6.33
N ASP A 224 5.14 -1.03 -5.50
CA ASP A 224 6.22 -1.94 -5.86
C ASP A 224 5.67 -3.35 -6.05
N VAL A 225 5.84 -3.95 -7.23
CA VAL A 225 5.30 -5.26 -7.63
C VAL A 225 3.88 -5.54 -7.10
N PRO A 226 2.90 -4.67 -7.39
CA PRO A 226 1.63 -4.65 -6.69
C PRO A 226 0.79 -5.90 -6.90
N PHE A 227 0.21 -6.40 -5.81
CA PHE A 227 -0.77 -7.48 -5.77
C PHE A 227 -2.17 -6.99 -6.13
N LEU A 228 -3.17 -7.86 -6.22
CA LEU A 228 -4.59 -7.55 -6.55
C LEU A 228 -4.80 -6.80 -7.87
N CYS A 229 -3.89 -6.95 -8.81
CA CYS A 229 -4.00 -6.42 -10.15
C CYS A 229 -4.56 -7.49 -11.09
N ASP A 230 -5.66 -7.22 -11.81
CA ASP A 230 -6.31 -8.17 -12.73
C ASP A 230 -6.45 -9.56 -12.10
N ILE A 231 -7.21 -9.60 -11.01
CA ILE A 231 -7.33 -10.78 -10.13
C ILE A 231 -7.78 -12.02 -10.90
N ARG A 232 -8.69 -11.86 -11.87
CA ARG A 232 -9.21 -12.98 -12.67
C ARG A 232 -8.12 -13.61 -13.55
N ARG A 233 -7.22 -12.79 -14.11
CA ARG A 233 -6.06 -13.28 -14.84
C ARG A 233 -5.03 -13.89 -13.90
N ALA A 234 -4.70 -13.18 -12.82
CA ALA A 234 -3.73 -13.64 -11.84
C ALA A 234 -4.10 -15.03 -11.27
N ALA A 235 -5.36 -15.26 -10.91
CA ALA A 235 -5.84 -16.56 -10.43
C ALA A 235 -5.63 -17.71 -11.42
N ARG A 236 -5.53 -17.41 -12.72
CA ARG A 236 -5.32 -18.43 -13.77
C ARG A 236 -3.85 -18.73 -14.04
N ILE A 237 -2.96 -17.76 -13.86
CA ILE A 237 -1.56 -17.86 -14.30
C ILE A 237 -0.53 -17.82 -13.18
N ALA A 238 -0.86 -17.28 -12.00
CA ALA A 238 0.06 -17.24 -10.87
C ALA A 238 0.37 -18.66 -10.38
N ALA A 239 1.65 -18.91 -10.09
CA ALA A 239 2.12 -20.22 -9.67
C ALA A 239 2.10 -20.40 -8.15
N LEU A 240 2.06 -19.30 -7.39
CA LEU A 240 2.20 -19.29 -5.95
C LEU A 240 1.05 -18.55 -5.26
N LYS A 241 0.96 -18.76 -3.93
CA LYS A 241 0.04 -18.00 -3.07
C LYS A 241 0.37 -16.49 -3.10
N PRO A 242 -0.64 -15.61 -2.93
CA PRO A 242 -2.03 -15.91 -2.51
C PRO A 242 -3.01 -16.25 -3.66
N PHE A 243 -2.67 -16.05 -4.94
CA PHE A 243 -3.63 -16.30 -6.02
C PHE A 243 -4.02 -17.78 -6.16
N THR A 244 -3.13 -18.72 -5.80
CA THR A 244 -3.49 -20.13 -5.76
C THR A 244 -4.51 -20.46 -4.66
N GLU A 245 -4.58 -19.68 -3.57
CA GLU A 245 -5.66 -19.79 -2.56
C GLU A 245 -7.03 -19.54 -3.19
N LEU A 246 -7.12 -18.54 -4.07
CA LEU A 246 -8.34 -18.25 -4.81
C LEU A 246 -8.70 -19.37 -5.79
N ALA A 247 -7.72 -19.86 -6.55
CA ALA A 247 -7.93 -20.97 -7.48
C ALA A 247 -8.42 -22.26 -6.75
N GLU A 248 -7.84 -22.57 -5.59
CA GLU A 248 -8.26 -23.68 -4.73
C GLU A 248 -9.70 -23.47 -4.22
N TRP A 249 -10.03 -22.26 -3.77
CA TRP A 249 -11.38 -21.93 -3.30
C TRP A 249 -12.41 -22.08 -4.42
N LEU A 250 -12.15 -21.51 -5.61
CA LEU A 250 -13.04 -21.60 -6.77
C LEU A 250 -13.22 -23.05 -7.25
N ALA A 251 -12.19 -23.89 -7.14
CA ALA A 251 -12.28 -25.30 -7.51
C ALA A 251 -13.23 -26.10 -6.58
N VAL A 252 -13.37 -25.68 -5.33
CA VAL A 252 -14.28 -26.30 -4.36
C VAL A 252 -15.70 -25.71 -4.47
N HIS A 253 -15.79 -24.39 -4.54
CA HIS A 253 -17.04 -23.62 -4.51
C HIS A 253 -17.53 -23.27 -5.94
N ARG A 254 -17.75 -24.30 -6.75
CA ARG A 254 -18.04 -24.13 -8.20
C ARG A 254 -19.31 -23.35 -8.50
N ALA A 255 -20.33 -23.52 -7.64
CA ALA A 255 -21.62 -22.84 -7.82
C ALA A 255 -21.54 -21.33 -7.54
N GLU A 256 -20.62 -20.93 -6.66
CA GLU A 256 -20.41 -19.53 -6.25
C GLU A 256 -19.25 -18.84 -6.98
N ALA A 257 -18.59 -19.52 -7.93
CA ALA A 257 -17.36 -19.04 -8.55
C ALA A 257 -17.55 -17.71 -9.28
N ASP A 258 -18.63 -17.55 -10.01
CA ASP A 258 -18.92 -16.31 -10.77
C ASP A 258 -19.24 -15.15 -9.81
N ASP A 259 -20.02 -15.39 -8.75
CA ASP A 259 -20.36 -14.40 -7.73
C ASP A 259 -19.10 -13.98 -6.94
N ALA A 260 -18.24 -14.95 -6.60
CA ALA A 260 -16.97 -14.68 -5.91
C ALA A 260 -16.04 -13.82 -6.77
N LEU A 261 -15.92 -14.12 -8.08
CA LEU A 261 -15.13 -13.32 -8.98
C LEU A 261 -15.71 -11.91 -9.18
N ALA A 262 -17.05 -11.79 -9.24
CA ALA A 262 -17.72 -10.49 -9.31
C ALA A 262 -17.52 -9.67 -8.03
N ALA A 263 -17.53 -10.32 -6.86
CA ALA A 263 -17.20 -9.66 -5.60
C ALA A 263 -15.75 -9.14 -5.57
N LEU A 264 -14.79 -9.90 -6.08
CA LEU A 264 -13.39 -9.50 -6.14
C LEU A 264 -13.12 -8.35 -7.12
N ASP A 265 -13.98 -8.12 -8.13
CA ASP A 265 -13.87 -6.98 -9.04
C ASP A 265 -13.92 -5.62 -8.27
N TYR A 266 -14.57 -5.54 -7.09
CA TYR A 266 -14.58 -4.33 -6.26
C TYR A 266 -13.22 -4.00 -5.64
N VAL A 267 -12.38 -5.00 -5.41
CA VAL A 267 -11.06 -4.85 -4.78
C VAL A 267 -9.90 -5.07 -5.77
N ASP A 268 -10.19 -5.27 -7.04
CA ASP A 268 -9.19 -5.33 -8.09
C ASP A 268 -8.64 -3.93 -8.39
N VAL A 269 -7.36 -3.72 -8.03
CA VAL A 269 -6.76 -2.39 -8.18
C VAL A 269 -6.49 -1.98 -9.63
N ALA A 270 -6.46 -2.92 -10.58
CA ALA A 270 -6.43 -2.58 -12.01
C ALA A 270 -7.78 -1.99 -12.49
N LEU A 271 -8.89 -2.35 -11.85
CA LEU A 271 -10.20 -1.75 -12.10
C LEU A 271 -10.38 -0.40 -11.40
N LEU A 272 -9.70 -0.19 -10.27
CA LEU A 272 -9.70 1.08 -9.55
C LEU A 272 -8.71 2.10 -10.14
N ALA A 273 -7.61 1.65 -10.73
CA ALA A 273 -6.50 2.47 -11.23
C ALA A 273 -6.91 3.66 -12.13
N PRO A 274 -7.95 3.58 -12.98
CA PRO A 274 -8.39 4.74 -13.78
C PRO A 274 -8.81 5.97 -12.96
N LYS A 275 -9.17 5.80 -11.69
CA LYS A 275 -9.59 6.90 -10.79
C LYS A 275 -8.41 7.61 -10.14
N ALA A 276 -7.24 7.00 -10.11
CA ALA A 276 -6.06 7.57 -9.51
C ALA A 276 -5.53 8.73 -10.37
N SER A 277 -5.13 9.82 -9.72
CA SER A 277 -4.61 11.02 -10.40
C SER A 277 -3.23 11.46 -9.92
N ALA A 278 -2.79 10.98 -8.75
CA ALA A 278 -1.49 11.31 -8.19
C ALA A 278 -0.34 10.83 -9.09
N PRO A 279 0.80 11.52 -9.11
CA PRO A 279 2.01 11.01 -9.76
C PRO A 279 2.40 9.63 -9.22
N ALA A 280 2.82 8.73 -10.11
CA ALA A 280 3.04 7.34 -9.75
C ALA A 280 4.41 6.79 -10.22
N TYR A 281 5.07 6.03 -9.34
CA TYR A 281 6.33 5.35 -9.64
C TYR A 281 6.21 3.86 -9.32
N PHE A 282 5.97 3.05 -10.34
CA PHE A 282 5.74 1.61 -10.24
C PHE A 282 7.05 0.82 -10.37
N SER A 283 7.05 -0.41 -9.86
CA SER A 283 7.96 -1.44 -10.30
C SER A 283 7.23 -2.69 -10.76
N VAL A 284 7.92 -3.47 -11.60
CA VAL A 284 7.48 -4.79 -12.04
C VAL A 284 8.69 -5.74 -12.13
N ALA A 285 8.53 -6.98 -11.70
CA ALA A 285 9.54 -8.02 -11.83
C ALA A 285 9.09 -9.02 -12.90
N MET A 286 9.94 -9.24 -13.91
CA MET A 286 9.53 -9.98 -15.11
C MET A 286 9.49 -11.51 -14.91
N ARG A 287 9.97 -12.00 -13.78
CA ARG A 287 9.93 -13.42 -13.40
C ARG A 287 9.08 -13.65 -12.15
N ASP A 288 8.20 -12.72 -11.82
CA ASP A 288 7.36 -12.79 -10.63
C ASP A 288 6.31 -13.91 -10.76
N GLU A 289 6.39 -14.90 -9.89
CA GLU A 289 5.50 -16.07 -9.83
C GLU A 289 4.30 -15.84 -8.88
N ILE A 290 4.31 -14.74 -8.13
CA ILE A 290 3.25 -14.34 -7.19
C ILE A 290 2.36 -13.27 -7.82
N CYS A 291 2.94 -12.16 -8.29
CA CYS A 291 2.26 -11.07 -8.99
C CYS A 291 2.71 -11.05 -10.46
N PRO A 292 2.07 -11.84 -11.34
CA PRO A 292 2.51 -11.96 -12.73
C PRO A 292 2.65 -10.60 -13.41
N PRO A 293 3.75 -10.34 -14.14
CA PRO A 293 4.06 -9.02 -14.66
C PRO A 293 2.97 -8.43 -15.56
N SER A 294 2.26 -9.24 -16.35
CA SER A 294 1.14 -8.74 -17.16
C SER A 294 0.02 -8.13 -16.31
N THR A 295 -0.20 -8.62 -15.09
CA THR A 295 -1.22 -8.09 -14.20
C THR A 295 -0.80 -6.74 -13.61
N VAL A 296 0.48 -6.56 -13.32
CA VAL A 296 1.05 -5.27 -12.90
C VAL A 296 0.94 -4.24 -14.04
N TYR A 297 1.27 -4.64 -15.27
CA TYR A 297 1.09 -3.78 -16.45
C TYR A 297 -0.39 -3.43 -16.68
N ALA A 298 -1.33 -4.35 -16.40
CA ALA A 298 -2.76 -4.03 -16.49
C ALA A 298 -3.14 -2.85 -15.58
N ALA A 299 -2.64 -2.81 -14.35
CA ALA A 299 -2.88 -1.69 -13.45
C ALA A 299 -2.14 -0.42 -13.91
N PHE A 300 -0.87 -0.53 -14.29
CA PHE A 300 -0.07 0.59 -14.78
C PHE A 300 -0.66 1.24 -16.02
N ASN A 301 -1.03 0.45 -17.03
CA ASN A 301 -1.56 0.97 -18.29
C ASN A 301 -2.91 1.67 -18.09
N ARG A 302 -3.72 1.21 -17.15
CA ARG A 302 -5.01 1.80 -16.80
C ARG A 302 -4.93 2.94 -15.79
N TYR A 303 -3.77 3.17 -15.17
CA TYR A 303 -3.61 4.24 -14.18
C TYR A 303 -3.92 5.60 -14.79
N GLY A 304 -4.85 6.35 -14.17
CA GLY A 304 -5.41 7.59 -14.73
C GLY A 304 -4.47 8.80 -14.62
N GLY A 305 -3.53 8.81 -13.68
CA GLY A 305 -2.55 9.89 -13.53
C GLY A 305 -1.65 10.03 -14.76
N MET A 306 -1.47 11.27 -15.22
CA MET A 306 -0.68 11.57 -16.41
C MET A 306 0.83 11.37 -16.20
N GLU A 307 1.30 11.59 -14.97
CA GLU A 307 2.70 11.43 -14.60
C GLU A 307 2.88 10.06 -13.94
N LYS A 308 3.26 9.07 -14.74
CA LYS A 308 3.51 7.71 -14.26
C LYS A 308 4.73 7.09 -14.92
N GLU A 309 5.51 6.38 -14.15
CA GLU A 309 6.70 5.66 -14.56
C GLU A 309 6.65 4.24 -14.06
N ILE A 310 7.23 3.29 -14.78
CA ILE A 310 7.39 1.90 -14.36
C ILE A 310 8.83 1.43 -14.61
N VAL A 311 9.43 0.82 -13.59
CA VAL A 311 10.75 0.20 -13.68
C VAL A 311 10.60 -1.31 -13.77
N ALA A 312 11.07 -1.90 -14.86
CA ALA A 312 11.05 -3.34 -15.04
C ALA A 312 12.38 -3.97 -14.58
N TYR A 313 12.29 -5.04 -13.79
CA TYR A 313 13.41 -5.85 -13.31
C TYR A 313 13.41 -7.20 -14.06
N PRO A 314 14.23 -7.36 -15.12
CA PRO A 314 14.07 -8.46 -16.08
C PRO A 314 14.43 -9.84 -15.50
N TRP A 315 15.23 -9.90 -14.44
CA TRP A 315 15.77 -11.14 -13.89
C TRP A 315 15.22 -11.48 -12.50
N ASN A 316 14.45 -10.59 -11.89
CA ASN A 316 13.96 -10.73 -10.53
C ASN A 316 12.59 -11.44 -10.50
N ASN A 317 12.34 -12.15 -9.41
CA ASN A 317 11.06 -12.71 -9.02
C ASN A 317 10.32 -11.68 -8.13
N HIS A 318 9.47 -12.11 -7.21
CA HIS A 318 8.63 -11.26 -6.36
C HIS A 318 9.41 -10.31 -5.43
N GLU A 319 10.69 -10.53 -5.23
CA GLU A 319 11.54 -9.60 -4.51
C GLU A 319 11.68 -8.23 -5.20
N GLY A 320 11.35 -8.15 -6.49
CA GLY A 320 11.41 -6.90 -7.26
C GLY A 320 12.82 -6.28 -7.27
N GLY A 321 12.88 -4.96 -7.18
CA GLY A 321 14.16 -4.24 -7.14
C GLY A 321 14.76 -4.07 -5.76
N GLN A 322 14.05 -4.48 -4.68
CA GLN A 322 14.51 -4.35 -3.28
C GLN A 322 15.11 -2.96 -2.97
N SER A 323 16.26 -2.93 -2.29
CA SER A 323 16.95 -1.69 -1.93
C SER A 323 17.40 -0.85 -3.14
N PHE A 324 17.67 -1.48 -4.30
CA PHE A 324 17.92 -0.74 -5.54
C PHE A 324 16.71 0.08 -6.00
N HIS A 325 15.51 -0.49 -5.85
CA HIS A 325 14.29 0.25 -6.17
C HIS A 325 13.99 1.32 -5.13
N GLN A 326 14.19 1.04 -3.85
CA GLN A 326 13.99 2.01 -2.77
C GLN A 326 14.86 3.27 -2.95
N VAL A 327 16.11 3.11 -3.38
CA VAL A 327 16.98 4.27 -3.70
C VAL A 327 16.37 5.11 -4.81
N ARG A 328 15.93 4.49 -5.89
CA ARG A 328 15.27 5.19 -7.02
C ARG A 328 13.97 5.88 -6.59
N GLN A 329 13.17 5.23 -5.75
CA GLN A 329 11.95 5.83 -5.18
C GLN A 329 12.28 7.07 -4.36
N ALA A 330 13.32 7.00 -3.51
CA ALA A 330 13.73 8.13 -2.67
C ALA A 330 14.27 9.30 -3.50
N GLU A 331 15.07 9.03 -4.53
CA GLU A 331 15.57 10.03 -5.48
C GLU A 331 14.40 10.68 -6.25
N TRP A 332 13.53 9.87 -6.84
CA TRP A 332 12.36 10.33 -7.59
C TRP A 332 11.44 11.21 -6.73
N LEU A 333 11.16 10.79 -5.49
CA LEU A 333 10.30 11.52 -4.57
C LEU A 333 10.94 12.84 -4.12
N THR A 334 12.25 12.83 -3.82
CA THR A 334 13.02 14.02 -3.43
C THR A 334 13.03 15.07 -4.54
N ASP A 335 13.30 14.66 -5.78
CA ASP A 335 13.28 15.55 -6.95
C ASP A 335 11.89 16.16 -7.17
N ARG A 336 10.84 15.36 -6.99
CA ARG A 336 9.45 15.81 -7.12
C ARG A 336 9.09 16.86 -6.06
N LEU A 337 9.44 16.63 -4.82
CA LEU A 337 9.26 17.58 -3.72
C LEU A 337 10.01 18.90 -3.99
N ALA A 338 11.24 18.82 -4.49
CA ALA A 338 12.01 19.99 -4.85
C ALA A 338 11.39 20.81 -5.99
N ARG A 339 10.79 20.15 -6.98
CA ARG A 339 10.02 20.81 -8.06
C ARG A 339 8.75 21.47 -7.54
N ALA A 340 7.97 20.79 -6.70
CA ALA A 340 6.74 21.33 -6.12
C ALA A 340 7.01 22.59 -5.29
N ARG A 341 8.07 22.58 -4.46
CA ARG A 341 8.48 23.77 -3.68
C ARG A 341 8.90 24.96 -4.55
N ARG A 342 9.56 24.72 -5.68
CA ARG A 342 9.93 25.79 -6.61
C ARG A 342 8.76 26.39 -7.38
N ALA A 343 7.65 25.67 -7.51
CA ALA A 343 6.45 26.10 -8.19
C ALA A 343 5.52 26.96 -7.30
N LEU A 344 5.75 26.98 -5.97
CA LEU A 344 5.00 27.85 -5.06
C LEU A 344 5.49 29.29 -5.23
N PRO A 345 4.58 30.29 -5.39
CA PRO A 345 4.97 31.70 -5.39
C PRO A 345 5.58 32.08 -4.03
N ALA A 346 6.61 32.93 -4.07
CA ALA A 346 7.29 33.46 -2.89
C ALA A 346 6.37 34.33 -2.03
#